data_cc6a76517108586a35706954320ca301
#
_entry.id   cc6a76517108586a35706954320ca301
#
_cell.length_a   1.000
_cell.length_b   1.000
_cell.length_c   1.000
_cell.angle_alpha   90.00
_cell.angle_beta   90.00
_cell.angle_gamma   90.00
#
_symmetry.space_group_name_H-M   'P 1'
#
loop_
_entity.id
_entity.type
_entity.pdbx_description
1 polymer ?
#
loop_
_entity_poly.entity_id
_entity_poly.type
_entity_poly.pdbx_seq_one_letter_code
_entity_poly.pdbx_strand_id
1 'polypeptide(L)'
;MANEEKKDFNAMLHKDTGMPKVQIVTDEATIKKYGGEKMYFAPPTAYDAIMKLVPCGKVLTVGAIREYLAKSNHADFTDPITAGIFVSIAAWASYQRKEDETPYWRTLKANGELNAKN
;
A
#
# COMPACT_ATOMS: atom_id res chain seq x y z
N MET A 1 -0.59 -4.81 -18.29
CA MET A 1 -0.65 -5.84 -19.30
C MET A 1 -2.03 -6.39 -19.50
N ALA A 2 -2.21 -7.15 -20.57
CA ALA A 2 -3.53 -7.66 -20.92
C ALA A 2 -4.20 -8.46 -19.81
N ASN A 3 -3.44 -9.26 -19.07
CA ASN A 3 -4.00 -10.07 -17.97
C ASN A 3 -4.47 -9.24 -16.79
N GLU A 4 -3.78 -8.14 -16.48
CA GLU A 4 -4.19 -7.26 -15.40
C GLU A 4 -5.48 -6.51 -15.74
N GLU A 5 -5.66 -6.12 -16.99
CA GLU A 5 -6.87 -5.42 -17.42
C GLU A 5 -8.12 -6.28 -17.29
N LYS A 6 -7.96 -7.61 -17.30
CA LYS A 6 -9.07 -8.54 -17.16
C LYS A 6 -9.45 -8.85 -15.72
N LYS A 7 -8.61 -8.48 -14.76
CA LYS A 7 -8.87 -8.70 -13.33
C LYS A 7 -9.84 -7.65 -12.81
N ASP A 8 -10.66 -8.06 -11.85
CA ASP A 8 -11.54 -7.13 -11.14
C ASP A 8 -10.80 -6.58 -9.93
N PHE A 9 -10.12 -5.47 -10.12
CA PHE A 9 -9.29 -4.87 -9.05
C PHE A 9 -10.13 -4.27 -7.93
N ASN A 10 -11.37 -3.84 -8.21
CA ASN A 10 -12.25 -3.36 -7.15
C ASN A 10 -12.69 -4.49 -6.24
N ALA A 11 -12.94 -5.69 -6.79
CA ALA A 11 -13.21 -6.87 -5.98
C ALA A 11 -11.98 -7.24 -5.15
N MET A 12 -10.78 -7.16 -5.72
CA MET A 12 -9.53 -7.41 -5.00
C MET A 12 -9.29 -6.39 -3.89
N LEU A 13 -9.63 -5.12 -4.14
CA LEU A 13 -9.47 -4.04 -3.17
C LEU A 13 -10.30 -4.31 -1.91
N HIS A 14 -11.50 -4.83 -2.06
CA HIS A 14 -12.44 -5.06 -0.96
C HIS A 14 -12.45 -6.49 -0.44
N LYS A 15 -11.60 -7.36 -1.00
CA LYS A 15 -11.53 -8.75 -0.57
C LYS A 15 -11.01 -8.85 0.87
N ASP A 16 -11.61 -9.74 1.66
CA ASP A 16 -11.12 -10.05 2.98
C ASP A 16 -9.83 -10.87 2.87
N THR A 17 -8.71 -10.26 3.26
CA THR A 17 -7.39 -10.87 3.18
C THR A 17 -6.86 -11.29 4.56
N GLY A 18 -7.70 -11.24 5.60
CA GLY A 18 -7.25 -11.48 6.97
C GLY A 18 -6.51 -10.28 7.57
N MET A 19 -6.53 -9.16 6.89
CA MET A 19 -5.87 -7.92 7.37
C MET A 19 -6.91 -7.02 8.07
N PRO A 20 -6.50 -6.12 8.97
CA PRO A 20 -5.12 -5.89 9.41
C PRO A 20 -4.63 -6.93 10.43
N LYS A 21 -3.32 -7.09 10.52
CA LYS A 21 -2.72 -7.96 11.53
C LYS A 21 -1.29 -7.53 11.82
N VAL A 22 -0.77 -7.94 12.98
CA VAL A 22 0.63 -7.76 13.36
C VAL A 22 1.27 -9.13 13.44
N GLN A 23 2.42 -9.28 12.82
CA GLN A 23 3.19 -10.52 12.85
C GLN A 23 4.55 -10.25 13.49
N ILE A 24 4.99 -11.17 14.35
CA ILE A 24 6.33 -11.09 14.93
C ILE A 24 7.32 -11.74 13.97
N VAL A 25 8.30 -10.96 13.55
CA VAL A 25 9.35 -11.41 12.64
C VAL A 25 10.47 -12.04 13.48
N THR A 26 10.98 -13.18 13.04
CA THR A 26 12.07 -13.88 13.75
C THR A 26 13.40 -13.80 13.01
N ASP A 27 13.41 -13.32 11.77
CA ASP A 27 14.62 -13.19 10.98
C ASP A 27 15.45 -12.00 11.46
N GLU A 28 16.65 -12.26 11.97
CA GLU A 28 17.52 -11.22 12.54
C GLU A 28 17.90 -10.15 11.53
N ALA A 29 18.13 -10.52 10.28
CA ALA A 29 18.50 -9.55 9.25
C ALA A 29 17.35 -8.56 8.99
N THR A 30 16.11 -9.05 8.97
CA THR A 30 14.93 -8.22 8.79
C THR A 30 14.72 -7.30 9.99
N ILE A 31 14.86 -7.82 11.20
CA ILE A 31 14.71 -7.04 12.43
C ILE A 31 15.73 -5.90 12.45
N LYS A 32 16.97 -6.19 12.09
CA LYS A 32 18.03 -5.19 12.05
C LYS A 32 17.77 -4.14 10.98
N LYS A 33 17.30 -4.56 9.81
CA LYS A 33 17.03 -3.66 8.67
C LYS A 33 15.91 -2.66 8.99
N TYR A 34 14.84 -3.11 9.63
CA TYR A 34 13.66 -2.29 9.89
C TYR A 34 13.54 -1.77 11.31
N GLY A 35 14.45 -2.13 12.19
CA GLY A 35 14.51 -1.57 13.54
C GLY A 35 13.54 -2.18 14.54
N GLY A 36 13.02 -3.38 14.29
CA GLY A 36 12.13 -4.05 15.24
C GLY A 36 11.51 -5.31 14.67
N GLU A 37 10.77 -6.03 15.52
CA GLU A 37 10.21 -7.33 15.18
C GLU A 37 8.71 -7.32 14.87
N LYS A 38 8.00 -6.23 15.18
CA LYS A 38 6.56 -6.13 14.95
C LYS A 38 6.29 -5.62 13.55
N MET A 39 5.83 -6.50 12.68
CA MET A 39 5.52 -6.17 11.29
C MET A 39 4.00 -6.07 11.13
N TYR A 40 3.53 -4.92 10.61
CA TYR A 40 2.12 -4.67 10.39
C TYR A 40 1.74 -5.00 8.95
N PHE A 41 0.56 -5.60 8.79
CA PHE A 41 -0.06 -5.84 7.48
C PHE A 41 -1.37 -5.07 7.44
N ALA A 42 -1.47 -4.08 6.56
CA ALA A 42 -2.69 -3.32 6.34
C ALA A 42 -3.48 -3.89 5.17
N PRO A 43 -4.82 -3.76 5.17
CA PRO A 43 -5.61 -4.18 4.02
C PRO A 43 -5.44 -3.20 2.85
N PRO A 44 -5.75 -3.63 1.61
CA PRO A 44 -5.64 -2.74 0.45
C PRO A 44 -6.46 -1.46 0.58
N THR A 45 -7.62 -1.53 1.23
CA THR A 45 -8.48 -0.36 1.44
C THR A 45 -7.82 0.70 2.30
N ALA A 46 -6.94 0.32 3.23
CA ALA A 46 -6.20 1.29 4.05
C ALA A 46 -5.25 2.11 3.19
N TYR A 47 -4.57 1.46 2.24
CA TYR A 47 -3.69 2.16 1.29
C TYR A 47 -4.50 3.09 0.39
N ASP A 48 -5.62 2.60 -0.14
CA ASP A 48 -6.50 3.41 -0.99
C ASP A 48 -7.00 4.66 -0.28
N ALA A 49 -7.43 4.52 0.97
CA ALA A 49 -7.91 5.64 1.77
C ALA A 49 -6.84 6.72 1.97
N ILE A 50 -5.60 6.30 2.26
CA ILE A 50 -4.49 7.23 2.44
C ILE A 50 -4.15 7.91 1.11
N MET A 51 -4.13 7.16 0.01
CA MET A 51 -3.84 7.70 -1.31
C MET A 51 -4.85 8.76 -1.73
N LYS A 52 -6.12 8.58 -1.37
CA LYS A 52 -7.18 9.55 -1.64
C LYS A 52 -6.98 10.87 -0.91
N LEU A 53 -6.28 10.86 0.21
CA LEU A 53 -6.05 12.06 1.01
C LEU A 53 -4.94 12.95 0.48
N VAL A 54 -4.15 12.50 -0.49
CA VAL A 54 -3.06 13.30 -1.05
C VAL A 54 -3.64 14.44 -1.89
N PRO A 55 -3.47 15.71 -1.47
CA PRO A 55 -4.08 16.84 -2.18
C PRO A 55 -3.39 17.13 -3.50
N CYS A 56 -4.09 17.88 -4.34
CA CYS A 56 -3.54 18.34 -5.61
C CYS A 56 -2.25 19.14 -5.38
N GLY A 57 -1.24 18.87 -6.18
CA GLY A 57 0.06 19.53 -6.05
C GLY A 57 0.99 18.92 -5.02
N LYS A 58 0.57 17.86 -4.34
CA LYS A 58 1.37 17.14 -3.37
C LYS A 58 1.63 15.71 -3.83
N VAL A 59 2.68 15.10 -3.31
CA VAL A 59 2.98 13.69 -3.56
C VAL A 59 3.34 13.01 -2.24
N LEU A 60 3.18 11.68 -2.22
CA LEU A 60 3.48 10.87 -1.05
C LEU A 60 4.19 9.60 -1.53
N THR A 61 5.22 9.14 -0.81
CA THR A 61 5.89 7.90 -1.17
C THR A 61 5.22 6.72 -0.49
N VAL A 62 5.35 5.54 -1.10
CA VAL A 62 4.88 4.29 -0.48
C VAL A 62 5.59 4.08 0.86
N GLY A 63 6.88 4.46 0.95
CA GLY A 63 7.62 4.39 2.20
C GLY A 63 6.99 5.22 3.31
N ALA A 64 6.55 6.45 3.00
CA ALA A 64 5.88 7.30 3.97
C ALA A 64 4.53 6.71 4.41
N ILE A 65 3.78 6.09 3.50
CA ILE A 65 2.53 5.41 3.83
C ILE A 65 2.80 4.26 4.80
N ARG A 66 3.82 3.45 4.52
CA ARG A 66 4.19 2.33 5.40
C ARG A 66 4.55 2.82 6.80
N GLU A 67 5.34 3.89 6.87
CA GLU A 67 5.75 4.46 8.16
C GLU A 67 4.56 4.96 8.96
N TYR A 68 3.64 5.67 8.31
CA TYR A 68 2.41 6.15 8.94
C TYR A 68 1.58 5.00 9.48
N LEU A 69 1.39 3.95 8.69
CA LEU A 69 0.59 2.79 9.09
C LEU A 69 1.22 2.06 10.28
N ALA A 70 2.54 1.89 10.29
CA ALA A 70 3.23 1.26 11.40
C ALA A 70 3.07 2.06 12.68
N LYS A 71 3.31 3.36 12.63
CA LYS A 71 3.17 4.23 13.81
C LYS A 71 1.75 4.29 14.34
N SER A 72 0.78 4.36 13.44
CA SER A 72 -0.64 4.42 13.83
C SER A 72 -1.11 3.15 14.51
N ASN A 73 -0.44 2.02 14.27
CA ASN A 73 -0.84 0.71 14.78
C ASN A 73 0.17 0.13 15.77
N HIS A 74 1.06 0.96 16.29
CA HIS A 74 2.06 0.58 17.31
C HIS A 74 2.95 -0.58 16.86
N ALA A 75 3.25 -0.65 15.57
CA ALA A 75 4.16 -1.63 15.00
C ALA A 75 5.50 -0.97 14.67
N ASP A 76 6.53 -1.80 14.48
CA ASP A 76 7.86 -1.29 14.18
C ASP A 76 8.00 -0.93 12.71
N PHE A 77 7.34 -1.70 11.82
CA PHE A 77 7.33 -1.42 10.38
C PHE A 77 6.14 -2.10 9.72
N THR A 78 5.84 -1.68 8.49
CA THR A 78 4.78 -2.28 7.67
C THR A 78 5.43 -3.12 6.58
N ASP A 79 4.86 -4.30 6.29
CA ASP A 79 5.41 -5.19 5.27
C ASP A 79 5.55 -4.47 3.93
N PRO A 80 6.78 -4.38 3.38
CA PRO A 80 7.01 -3.64 2.13
C PRO A 80 6.50 -4.36 0.89
N ILE A 81 6.40 -5.68 0.91
CA ILE A 81 5.97 -6.47 -0.25
C ILE A 81 4.48 -6.25 -0.50
N THR A 82 3.65 -6.47 0.52
CA THR A 82 2.21 -6.26 0.38
C THR A 82 1.87 -4.79 0.17
N ALA A 83 2.67 -3.87 0.72
CA ALA A 83 2.46 -2.44 0.49
C ALA A 83 2.49 -2.10 -1.00
N GLY A 84 3.51 -2.57 -1.72
CA GLY A 84 3.63 -2.36 -3.16
C GLY A 84 2.48 -2.99 -3.94
N ILE A 85 2.12 -4.22 -3.59
CA ILE A 85 1.03 -4.94 -4.23
C ILE A 85 -0.30 -4.20 -4.02
N PHE A 86 -0.59 -3.78 -2.80
CA PHE A 86 -1.87 -3.16 -2.46
C PHE A 86 -2.00 -1.75 -3.02
N VAL A 87 -0.90 -1.00 -3.11
CA VAL A 87 -0.91 0.30 -3.80
C VAL A 87 -1.24 0.10 -5.29
N SER A 88 -0.68 -0.92 -5.93
CA SER A 88 -1.01 -1.25 -7.31
C SER A 88 -2.47 -1.63 -7.48
N ILE A 89 -3.02 -2.42 -6.56
CA ILE A 89 -4.44 -2.80 -6.59
C ILE A 89 -5.31 -1.54 -6.48
N ALA A 90 -4.98 -0.61 -5.58
CA ALA A 90 -5.73 0.63 -5.43
C ALA A 90 -5.69 1.47 -6.71
N ALA A 91 -4.53 1.56 -7.36
CA ALA A 91 -4.38 2.30 -8.61
C ALA A 91 -5.21 1.69 -9.74
N TRP A 92 -5.11 0.39 -9.94
CA TRP A 92 -5.89 -0.30 -10.98
C TRP A 92 -7.39 -0.25 -10.70
N ALA A 93 -7.79 -0.39 -9.43
CA ALA A 93 -9.20 -0.31 -9.05
C ALA A 93 -9.78 1.07 -9.37
N SER A 94 -9.04 2.13 -9.09
CA SER A 94 -9.45 3.49 -9.45
C SER A 94 -9.60 3.66 -10.96
N TYR A 95 -8.63 3.16 -11.71
CA TYR A 95 -8.67 3.23 -13.17
C TYR A 95 -9.91 2.53 -13.74
N GLN A 96 -10.25 1.37 -13.19
CA GLN A 96 -11.42 0.59 -13.63
C GLN A 96 -12.76 1.23 -13.26
N ARG A 97 -12.83 1.87 -12.09
CA ARG A 97 -14.08 2.54 -11.63
C ARG A 97 -14.47 3.73 -12.48
N LYS A 98 -13.49 4.56 -12.83
CA LYS A 98 -13.66 5.83 -13.53
C LYS A 98 -14.48 6.87 -12.75
N GLU A 99 -14.79 6.59 -11.49
CA GLU A 99 -15.44 7.50 -10.56
C GLU A 99 -14.88 7.23 -9.17
N ASP A 100 -15.06 8.15 -8.23
CA ASP A 100 -14.46 8.05 -6.88
C ASP A 100 -12.98 7.74 -7.00
N GLU A 101 -12.28 8.52 -7.82
CA GLU A 101 -10.89 8.25 -8.18
C GLU A 101 -9.95 8.35 -6.99
N THR A 102 -8.98 7.42 -6.99
CA THR A 102 -7.82 7.49 -6.12
C THR A 102 -6.69 8.10 -6.94
N PRO A 103 -6.12 9.25 -6.51
CA PRO A 103 -5.08 9.91 -7.30
C PRO A 103 -3.76 9.16 -7.19
N TYR A 104 -3.68 7.99 -7.82
CA TYR A 104 -2.50 7.10 -7.73
C TYR A 104 -1.24 7.76 -8.28
N TRP A 105 -1.37 8.71 -9.20
CA TRP A 105 -0.23 9.46 -9.74
C TRP A 105 0.46 10.35 -8.70
N ARG A 106 -0.17 10.58 -7.54
CA ARG A 106 0.40 11.34 -6.43
C ARG A 106 1.12 10.46 -5.42
N THR A 107 1.13 9.15 -5.63
CA THR A 107 1.82 8.19 -4.77
C THR A 107 3.03 7.65 -5.52
N LEU A 108 4.22 7.88 -4.97
CA LEU A 108 5.48 7.48 -5.58
C LEU A 108 6.03 6.23 -4.90
N LYS A 109 6.88 5.48 -5.60
CA LYS A 109 7.61 4.38 -5.01
C LYS A 109 8.48 4.89 -3.85
N ALA A 110 8.93 3.99 -3.00
CA ALA A 110 9.71 4.33 -1.81
C ALA A 110 10.95 5.16 -2.15
N ASN A 111 11.53 4.98 -3.32
CA ASN A 111 12.71 5.71 -3.77
C ASN A 111 12.39 7.01 -4.54
N GLY A 112 11.13 7.42 -4.58
CA GLY A 112 10.70 8.64 -5.25
C GLY A 112 10.34 8.46 -6.72
N GLU A 113 10.43 7.27 -7.29
CA GLU A 113 10.01 7.01 -8.65
C GLU A 113 8.49 7.00 -8.77
N LEU A 114 7.99 7.38 -9.95
CA LEU A 114 6.56 7.33 -10.23
C LEU A 114 6.06 5.89 -10.11
N ASN A 115 5.00 5.69 -9.32
CA ASN A 115 4.41 4.38 -9.13
C ASN A 115 3.46 4.08 -10.29
N ALA A 116 3.94 3.34 -11.28
CA ALA A 116 3.14 2.95 -12.42
C ALA A 116 2.16 1.85 -12.03
N LYS A 117 0.98 1.84 -12.66
CA LYS A 117 -0.06 0.86 -12.37
C LYS A 117 0.05 -0.43 -13.17
N ASN A 118 1.22 -0.74 -13.65
CA ASN A 118 1.43 -1.97 -14.42
C ASN A 118 2.13 -3.06 -13.61
#